data_1a8c1da19d022c231bccbbd76613c287
#
_entry.id   1a8c1da19d022c231bccbbd76613c287
#
_cell.length_a   1.000
_cell.length_b   1.000
_cell.length_c   1.000
_cell.angle_alpha   90.00
_cell.angle_beta   90.00
_cell.angle_gamma   90.00
#
_symmetry.space_group_name_H-M   'P 1'
#
loop_
_entity.id
_entity.type
_entity.pdbx_description
1 polymer ?
#
loop_
_entity_poly.entity_id
_entity_poly.type
_entity_poly.pdbx_seq_one_letter_code
_entity_poly.pdbx_strand_id
1 'polypeptide(L)'
;SMRALKYLLDTKELGDPVLATIEMRAIPHWQEFLKQYDKLEIFGMGIHHVDSFRFLFGDPAEITCVCRTDPRSKFPHVDGITQYTFKYENDFMATSLDDVWAWPEDPCEKDIYIRWRVEGTEGMAEGTIGWPMYPDRCPSTIRFTSKRHPAWVAPQWDTVWFPDAFEGTMSGLLRAVEQGTEPEISARDNVRTIACVEACYRSIREKRTVALKELLLPTD
;
A
#
# COMPACT_ATOMS: atom_id res chain seq x y z
N SER A 1 5.14 7.14 -8.77
CA SER A 1 4.30 6.16 -9.51
C SER A 1 2.84 6.19 -9.05
N MET A 2 2.55 6.26 -7.74
CA MET A 2 1.17 6.25 -7.22
C MET A 2 0.32 7.43 -7.69
N ARG A 3 0.85 8.66 -7.72
CA ARG A 3 0.11 9.82 -8.27
C ARG A 3 -0.13 9.71 -9.77
N ALA A 4 0.82 9.14 -10.51
CA ALA A 4 0.61 8.86 -11.94
C ALA A 4 -0.47 7.78 -12.15
N LEU A 5 -0.47 6.72 -11.34
CA LEU A 5 -1.54 5.71 -11.35
C LEU A 5 -2.90 6.34 -11.01
N LYS A 6 -2.96 7.20 -9.97
CA LYS A 6 -4.19 7.93 -9.62
C LYS A 6 -4.72 8.74 -10.79
N TYR A 7 -3.84 9.44 -11.50
CA TYR A 7 -4.23 10.19 -12.72
C TYR A 7 -4.83 9.27 -13.79
N LEU A 8 -4.24 8.10 -14.05
CA LEU A 8 -4.79 7.14 -15.03
C LEU A 8 -6.17 6.63 -14.61
N LEU A 9 -6.40 6.41 -13.32
CA LEU A 9 -7.69 5.99 -12.79
C LEU A 9 -8.73 7.12 -12.88
N ASP A 10 -8.38 8.34 -12.48
CA ASP A 10 -9.28 9.50 -12.49
C ASP A 10 -9.69 9.92 -13.90
N THR A 11 -8.79 9.78 -14.87
CA THR A 11 -9.07 10.04 -16.30
C THR A 11 -9.76 8.87 -17.02
N LYS A 12 -10.02 7.77 -16.29
CA LYS A 12 -10.57 6.54 -16.86
C LYS A 12 -9.74 5.95 -18.00
N GLU A 13 -8.43 6.19 -18.00
CA GLU A 13 -7.52 5.61 -19.00
C GLU A 13 -7.51 4.09 -18.97
N LEU A 14 -7.65 3.52 -17.76
CA LEU A 14 -7.72 2.07 -17.55
C LEU A 14 -9.16 1.53 -17.56
N GLY A 15 -10.17 2.40 -17.70
CA GLY A 15 -11.58 2.04 -17.51
C GLY A 15 -11.94 1.90 -16.02
N ASP A 16 -12.89 1.02 -15.72
CA ASP A 16 -13.27 0.73 -14.33
C ASP A 16 -12.32 -0.31 -13.73
N PRO A 17 -11.85 -0.13 -12.48
CA PRO A 17 -10.96 -1.08 -11.82
C PRO A 17 -11.60 -2.47 -11.69
N VAL A 18 -10.83 -3.52 -11.96
CA VAL A 18 -11.23 -4.92 -11.86
C VAL A 18 -10.43 -5.63 -10.77
N LEU A 19 -9.12 -5.43 -10.75
CA LEU A 19 -8.23 -6.03 -9.77
C LEU A 19 -7.03 -5.11 -9.51
N ALA A 20 -6.65 -4.97 -8.25
CA ALA A 20 -5.41 -4.34 -7.86
C ALA A 20 -4.59 -5.27 -6.95
N THR A 21 -3.27 -5.26 -7.13
CA THR A 21 -2.36 -6.00 -6.26
C THR A 21 -1.18 -5.15 -5.84
N ILE A 22 -0.74 -5.35 -4.60
CA ILE A 22 0.57 -4.90 -4.11
C ILE A 22 1.29 -6.15 -3.58
N GLU A 23 2.55 -6.27 -3.87
CA GLU A 23 3.42 -7.32 -3.34
C GLU A 23 4.69 -6.70 -2.79
N MET A 24 4.98 -6.98 -1.53
CA MET A 24 6.17 -6.47 -0.86
C MET A 24 7.10 -7.59 -0.42
N ARG A 25 8.39 -7.38 -0.68
CA ARG A 25 9.50 -8.11 -0.09
C ARG A 25 10.46 -7.09 0.48
N ALA A 26 10.63 -7.10 1.80
CA ALA A 26 11.50 -6.14 2.49
C ALA A 26 12.40 -6.84 3.49
N ILE A 27 13.38 -6.11 4.03
CA ILE A 27 14.25 -6.58 5.10
C ILE A 27 14.12 -5.63 6.28
N PRO A 28 13.36 -5.97 7.31
CA PRO A 28 13.05 -5.07 8.41
C PRO A 28 14.11 -5.11 9.52
N HIS A 29 15.05 -6.03 9.51
CA HIS A 29 16.05 -6.17 10.57
C HIS A 29 16.96 -4.94 10.75
N TRP A 30 16.95 -4.01 9.78
CA TRP A 30 17.58 -2.70 9.93
C TRP A 30 16.83 -1.75 10.88
N GLN A 31 15.61 -2.11 11.29
CA GLN A 31 14.78 -1.35 12.23
C GLN A 31 14.63 -2.11 13.54
N GLU A 32 15.70 -2.15 14.35
CA GLU A 32 15.77 -2.91 15.61
C GLU A 32 14.63 -2.62 16.58
N PHE A 33 14.08 -1.39 16.58
CA PHE A 33 12.98 -1.02 17.45
C PHE A 33 11.69 -1.81 17.15
N LEU A 34 11.51 -2.32 15.93
CA LEU A 34 10.34 -3.13 15.56
C LEU A 34 10.27 -4.44 16.33
N LYS A 35 11.41 -4.96 16.79
CA LYS A 35 11.47 -6.18 17.63
C LYS A 35 10.78 -6.02 18.99
N GLN A 36 10.41 -4.81 19.37
CA GLN A 36 9.72 -4.51 20.62
C GLN A 36 8.19 -4.59 20.49
N TYR A 37 7.68 -4.78 19.28
CA TYR A 37 6.26 -4.83 18.99
C TYR A 37 5.83 -6.21 18.52
N ASP A 38 4.66 -6.64 18.94
CA ASP A 38 4.04 -7.89 18.51
C ASP A 38 3.29 -7.74 17.17
N LYS A 39 2.72 -6.56 16.93
CA LYS A 39 2.08 -6.16 15.66
C LYS A 39 3.11 -5.44 14.80
N LEU A 40 3.57 -6.09 13.77
CA LEU A 40 4.80 -5.69 13.10
C LEU A 40 4.57 -5.25 11.66
N GLU A 41 3.99 -6.13 10.83
CA GLU A 41 3.91 -5.89 9.39
C GLU A 41 2.77 -4.94 9.06
N ILE A 42 1.53 -5.27 9.42
CA ILE A 42 0.36 -4.47 9.02
C ILE A 42 0.42 -3.04 9.58
N PHE A 43 0.87 -2.88 10.82
CA PHE A 43 1.03 -1.56 11.45
C PHE A 43 2.31 -0.83 11.03
N GLY A 44 3.38 -1.56 10.70
CA GLY A 44 4.68 -0.98 10.37
C GLY A 44 4.80 -0.59 8.89
N MET A 45 4.53 -1.53 8.01
CA MET A 45 4.69 -1.35 6.55
C MET A 45 3.37 -1.47 5.79
N GLY A 46 2.54 -2.44 6.12
CA GLY A 46 1.26 -2.70 5.47
C GLY A 46 0.31 -1.50 5.50
N ILE A 47 0.39 -0.68 6.55
CA ILE A 47 -0.41 0.57 6.66
C ILE A 47 -0.19 1.48 5.45
N HIS A 48 1.00 1.53 4.86
CA HIS A 48 1.27 2.32 3.66
C HIS A 48 0.56 1.76 2.42
N HIS A 49 0.42 0.44 2.32
CA HIS A 49 -0.32 -0.22 1.24
C HIS A 49 -1.83 -0.06 1.43
N VAL A 50 -2.31 -0.19 2.67
CA VAL A 50 -3.69 0.11 3.07
C VAL A 50 -4.07 1.53 2.66
N ASP A 51 -3.22 2.51 3.01
CA ASP A 51 -3.43 3.91 2.67
C ASP A 51 -3.35 4.15 1.16
N SER A 52 -2.44 3.47 0.46
CA SER A 52 -2.36 3.51 -1.00
C SER A 52 -3.63 3.01 -1.67
N PHE A 53 -4.22 1.91 -1.20
CA PHE A 53 -5.50 1.43 -1.70
C PHE A 53 -6.64 2.41 -1.44
N ARG A 54 -6.68 3.03 -0.25
CA ARG A 54 -7.66 4.07 0.06
C ARG A 54 -7.48 5.31 -0.82
N PHE A 55 -6.26 5.76 -1.02
CA PHE A 55 -5.94 6.89 -1.91
C PHE A 55 -6.39 6.65 -3.35
N LEU A 56 -6.19 5.43 -3.86
CA LEU A 56 -6.49 5.08 -5.24
C LEU A 56 -7.98 4.80 -5.47
N PHE A 57 -8.64 4.11 -4.53
CA PHE A 57 -9.95 3.49 -4.76
C PHE A 57 -11.02 3.88 -3.72
N GLY A 58 -10.65 4.65 -2.70
CA GLY A 58 -11.54 4.99 -1.58
C GLY A 58 -11.59 3.91 -0.49
N ASP A 59 -12.56 4.03 0.40
CA ASP A 59 -12.73 3.11 1.52
C ASP A 59 -13.32 1.77 1.04
N PRO A 60 -12.78 0.62 1.46
CA PRO A 60 -13.36 -0.68 1.14
C PRO A 60 -14.65 -0.93 1.96
N ALA A 61 -15.54 -1.76 1.43
CA ALA A 61 -16.72 -2.23 2.16
C ALA A 61 -16.35 -3.32 3.17
N GLU A 62 -15.51 -4.26 2.75
CA GLU A 62 -15.16 -5.46 3.50
C GLU A 62 -13.65 -5.76 3.41
N ILE A 63 -13.11 -6.34 4.48
CA ILE A 63 -11.70 -6.67 4.61
C ILE A 63 -11.56 -8.10 5.13
N THR A 64 -10.75 -8.89 4.44
CA THR A 64 -10.32 -10.23 4.87
C THR A 64 -8.80 -10.24 4.98
N CYS A 65 -8.28 -10.75 6.08
CA CYS A 65 -6.85 -10.82 6.33
C CYS A 65 -6.45 -12.16 6.96
N VAL A 66 -5.33 -12.69 6.50
CA VAL A 66 -4.63 -13.82 7.11
C VAL A 66 -3.17 -13.45 7.33
N CYS A 67 -2.57 -13.99 8.38
CA CYS A 67 -1.16 -13.76 8.66
C CYS A 67 -0.48 -15.02 9.17
N ARG A 68 0.83 -14.96 9.16
CA ARG A 68 1.71 -15.98 9.74
C ARG A 68 2.87 -15.31 10.46
N THR A 69 3.19 -15.81 11.66
CA THR A 69 4.50 -15.55 12.27
C THR A 69 5.59 -16.09 11.37
N ASP A 70 6.59 -15.28 11.06
CA ASP A 70 7.68 -15.69 10.20
C ASP A 70 8.69 -16.57 10.97
N PRO A 71 8.88 -17.84 10.60
CA PRO A 71 9.82 -18.73 11.28
C PRO A 71 11.29 -18.31 11.12
N ARG A 72 11.61 -17.42 10.19
CA ARG A 72 12.96 -16.87 10.00
C ARG A 72 13.31 -15.83 11.08
N SER A 73 12.31 -15.19 11.67
CA SER A 73 12.47 -14.21 12.74
C SER A 73 12.55 -14.87 14.12
N LYS A 74 13.53 -14.47 14.92
CA LYS A 74 13.83 -15.07 16.24
C LYS A 74 13.26 -14.26 17.41
N PHE A 75 12.33 -13.35 17.15
CA PHE A 75 11.68 -12.55 18.18
C PHE A 75 10.15 -12.71 18.08
N PRO A 76 9.41 -12.51 19.19
CA PRO A 76 7.95 -12.64 19.18
C PRO A 76 7.29 -11.61 18.28
N HIS A 77 6.40 -12.06 17.40
CA HIS A 77 5.53 -11.21 16.58
C HIS A 77 4.34 -12.04 16.08
N VAL A 78 3.29 -11.38 15.64
CA VAL A 78 2.06 -12.03 15.14
C VAL A 78 2.05 -12.10 13.62
N ASP A 79 2.42 -11.01 12.95
CA ASP A 79 2.18 -10.74 11.53
C ASP A 79 3.49 -10.44 10.77
N GLY A 80 4.37 -11.42 10.64
CA GLY A 80 5.59 -11.28 9.82
C GLY A 80 5.34 -11.46 8.32
N ILE A 81 4.36 -12.29 7.97
CA ILE A 81 3.87 -12.49 6.60
C ILE A 81 2.37 -12.31 6.63
N THR A 82 1.85 -11.43 5.77
CA THR A 82 0.42 -11.10 5.72
C THR A 82 -0.12 -11.12 4.31
N GLN A 83 -1.38 -11.49 4.20
CA GLN A 83 -2.15 -11.31 2.99
C GLN A 83 -3.51 -10.74 3.37
N TYR A 84 -3.90 -9.63 2.76
CA TYR A 84 -5.22 -9.05 2.95
C TYR A 84 -5.86 -8.65 1.64
N THR A 85 -7.19 -8.73 1.63
CA THR A 85 -8.03 -8.38 0.49
C THR A 85 -9.08 -7.39 0.94
N PHE A 86 -9.16 -6.29 0.23
CA PHE A 86 -10.18 -5.27 0.32
C PHE A 86 -11.21 -5.50 -0.78
N LYS A 87 -12.46 -5.66 -0.41
CA LYS A 87 -13.58 -5.73 -1.34
C LYS A 87 -14.37 -4.42 -1.28
N TYR A 88 -14.71 -3.90 -2.44
CA TYR A 88 -15.44 -2.66 -2.63
C TYR A 88 -16.90 -2.94 -3.01
N GLU A 89 -17.78 -1.95 -2.87
CA GLU A 89 -19.22 -2.09 -3.15
C GLU A 89 -19.54 -2.54 -4.59
N ASN A 90 -18.66 -2.23 -5.54
CA ASN A 90 -18.77 -2.61 -6.95
C ASN A 90 -18.12 -3.97 -7.29
N ASP A 91 -17.88 -4.81 -6.29
CA ASP A 91 -17.18 -6.10 -6.40
C ASP A 91 -15.72 -6.03 -6.86
N PHE A 92 -15.15 -4.83 -7.01
CA PHE A 92 -13.72 -4.65 -7.22
C PHE A 92 -12.93 -5.16 -6.00
N MET A 93 -11.77 -5.74 -6.26
CA MET A 93 -10.89 -6.26 -5.21
C MET A 93 -9.48 -5.67 -5.32
N ALA A 94 -8.92 -5.28 -4.16
CA ALA A 94 -7.51 -4.94 -4.00
C ALA A 94 -6.86 -5.88 -2.98
N THR A 95 -5.72 -6.45 -3.31
CA THR A 95 -5.04 -7.42 -2.45
C THR A 95 -3.58 -7.04 -2.24
N SER A 96 -3.07 -7.21 -1.00
CA SER A 96 -1.64 -7.12 -0.70
C SER A 96 -1.11 -8.45 -0.17
N LEU A 97 0.11 -8.78 -0.57
CA LEU A 97 0.92 -9.85 -0.01
C LEU A 97 2.23 -9.27 0.47
N ASP A 98 2.40 -9.21 1.78
CA ASP A 98 3.51 -8.53 2.41
C ASP A 98 4.37 -9.54 3.20
N ASP A 99 5.66 -9.57 2.88
CA ASP A 99 6.68 -10.35 3.57
C ASP A 99 7.81 -9.42 4.00
N VAL A 100 7.78 -9.04 5.26
CA VAL A 100 8.73 -8.07 5.83
C VAL A 100 10.11 -8.70 6.02
N TRP A 101 10.19 -10.02 6.16
CA TRP A 101 11.42 -10.78 6.27
C TRP A 101 11.67 -11.65 5.04
N ALA A 102 11.77 -11.00 3.89
CA ALA A 102 11.86 -11.69 2.60
C ALA A 102 13.06 -12.64 2.47
N TRP A 103 14.00 -12.62 3.40
CA TRP A 103 15.28 -13.27 3.22
C TRP A 103 15.88 -13.89 4.47
N PRO A 104 16.59 -15.01 4.38
CA PRO A 104 17.51 -15.45 5.45
C PRO A 104 18.64 -14.42 5.62
N GLU A 105 19.22 -14.32 6.83
CA GLU A 105 20.17 -13.27 7.15
C GLU A 105 21.41 -13.42 6.28
N ASP A 106 22.13 -14.25 5.96
CA ASP A 106 23.30 -14.34 5.09
C ASP A 106 23.57 -15.78 4.60
N PRO A 107 24.25 -15.96 3.51
CA PRO A 107 24.90 -15.05 2.55
C PRO A 107 24.13 -14.87 1.24
N CYS A 108 22.82 -14.97 1.23
CA CYS A 108 22.03 -14.97 0.00
C CYS A 108 21.87 -13.57 -0.63
N GLU A 109 21.82 -13.51 -1.96
CA GLU A 109 21.41 -12.31 -2.67
C GLU A 109 19.96 -11.95 -2.30
N LYS A 110 19.65 -10.67 -2.31
CA LYS A 110 18.37 -10.11 -1.84
C LYS A 110 17.59 -9.54 -2.99
N ASP A 111 16.31 -9.91 -3.09
CA ASP A 111 15.36 -9.33 -4.05
C ASP A 111 14.30 -8.53 -3.26
N ILE A 112 14.66 -7.29 -2.91
CA ILE A 112 13.78 -6.37 -2.17
C ILE A 112 12.98 -5.57 -3.17
N TYR A 113 11.66 -5.57 -3.03
CA TYR A 113 10.78 -4.78 -3.89
C TYR A 113 9.43 -4.49 -3.24
N ILE A 114 8.78 -3.45 -3.73
CA ILE A 114 7.34 -3.26 -3.64
C ILE A 114 6.85 -3.08 -5.06
N ARG A 115 6.12 -4.07 -5.56
CA ARG A 115 5.54 -4.09 -6.90
C ARG A 115 4.02 -3.96 -6.80
N TRP A 116 3.44 -3.25 -7.73
CA TRP A 116 2.00 -3.12 -7.82
C TRP A 116 1.51 -3.33 -9.25
N ARG A 117 0.26 -3.76 -9.36
CA ARG A 117 -0.44 -3.94 -10.63
C ARG A 117 -1.91 -3.57 -10.46
N VAL A 118 -2.47 -2.86 -11.42
CA VAL A 118 -3.89 -2.53 -11.50
C VAL A 118 -4.39 -2.89 -12.88
N GLU A 119 -5.48 -3.65 -12.91
CA GLU A 119 -6.20 -4.04 -14.11
C GLU A 119 -7.56 -3.38 -14.13
N GLY A 120 -7.93 -2.83 -15.27
CA GLY A 120 -9.23 -2.23 -15.50
C GLY A 120 -9.87 -2.80 -16.77
N THR A 121 -11.09 -2.36 -17.04
CA THR A 121 -11.89 -2.85 -18.19
C THR A 121 -11.32 -2.39 -19.54
N GLU A 122 -10.46 -1.38 -19.56
CA GLU A 122 -9.92 -0.78 -20.80
C GLU A 122 -8.39 -0.74 -20.86
N GLY A 123 -7.71 -1.18 -19.81
CA GLY A 123 -6.26 -1.19 -19.76
C GLY A 123 -5.71 -1.72 -18.46
N MET A 124 -4.40 -1.69 -18.35
CA MET A 124 -3.68 -2.09 -17.16
C MET A 124 -2.44 -1.23 -16.94
N ALA A 125 -2.03 -1.11 -15.68
CA ALA A 125 -0.79 -0.46 -15.27
C ALA A 125 -0.06 -1.32 -14.25
N GLU A 126 1.26 -1.26 -14.26
CA GLU A 126 2.11 -1.89 -13.25
C GLU A 126 3.34 -1.05 -12.97
N GLY A 127 3.94 -1.26 -11.81
CA GLY A 127 5.12 -0.50 -11.43
C GLY A 127 5.66 -0.86 -10.07
N THR A 128 6.53 0.03 -9.56
CA THR A 128 7.20 -0.13 -8.28
C THR A 128 6.96 1.09 -7.39
N ILE A 129 7.07 0.88 -6.08
CA ILE A 129 7.10 1.94 -5.06
C ILE A 129 8.39 1.76 -4.24
N GLY A 130 8.81 2.82 -3.57
CA GLY A 130 9.92 2.76 -2.64
C GLY A 130 11.27 2.67 -3.32
N TRP A 131 12.11 1.75 -2.84
CA TRP A 131 13.46 1.53 -3.33
C TRP A 131 13.56 0.18 -4.06
N PRO A 132 13.16 0.11 -5.34
CA PRO A 132 13.14 -1.16 -6.07
C PRO A 132 14.52 -1.81 -6.25
N MET A 133 15.61 -1.08 -6.02
CA MET A 133 16.99 -1.54 -6.16
C MET A 133 17.81 -1.28 -4.89
N TYR A 134 17.16 -1.36 -3.72
CA TYR A 134 17.87 -1.09 -2.45
C TYR A 134 19.21 -1.86 -2.38
N PRO A 135 20.32 -1.22 -1.93
CA PRO A 135 20.41 0.13 -1.33
C PRO A 135 20.50 1.28 -2.33
N ASP A 136 20.53 1.03 -3.62
CA ASP A 136 20.63 2.06 -4.65
C ASP A 136 19.35 2.89 -4.69
N ARG A 137 19.50 4.20 -4.78
CA ARG A 137 18.39 5.12 -4.93
C ARG A 137 18.01 5.20 -6.41
N CYS A 138 16.83 4.70 -6.72
CA CYS A 138 16.30 4.78 -8.07
C CYS A 138 14.84 5.26 -8.06
N PRO A 139 14.37 5.87 -9.15
CA PRO A 139 12.97 6.26 -9.28
C PRO A 139 12.02 5.07 -9.18
N SER A 140 10.85 5.29 -8.57
CA SER A 140 9.72 4.38 -8.73
C SER A 140 9.30 4.32 -10.20
N THR A 141 8.79 3.20 -10.65
CA THR A 141 8.40 3.00 -12.04
C THR A 141 6.89 2.89 -12.22
N ILE A 142 6.43 3.20 -13.40
CA ILE A 142 5.11 2.88 -13.92
C ILE A 142 5.21 2.59 -15.40
N ARG A 143 4.47 1.60 -15.85
CA ARG A 143 4.12 1.45 -17.27
C ARG A 143 2.65 1.06 -17.39
N PHE A 144 2.02 1.48 -18.45
CA PHE A 144 0.62 1.16 -18.71
C PHE A 144 0.37 0.90 -20.19
N THR A 145 -0.71 0.19 -20.46
CA THR A 145 -1.28 0.02 -21.80
C THR A 145 -2.80 0.11 -21.68
N SER A 146 -3.45 0.63 -22.71
CA SER A 146 -4.91 0.79 -22.72
C SER A 146 -5.45 0.67 -24.15
N LYS A 147 -6.77 0.69 -24.28
CA LYS A 147 -7.39 0.79 -25.62
C LYS A 147 -6.96 2.02 -26.40
N ARG A 148 -6.66 3.15 -25.70
CA ARG A 148 -6.17 4.39 -26.33
C ARG A 148 -4.67 4.31 -26.62
N HIS A 149 -3.92 3.57 -25.84
CA HIS A 149 -2.48 3.40 -25.95
C HIS A 149 -2.15 1.90 -25.98
N PRO A 150 -2.30 1.23 -27.12
CA PRO A 150 -2.16 -0.23 -27.21
C PRO A 150 -0.71 -0.73 -27.04
N ALA A 151 0.28 0.15 -27.20
CA ALA A 151 1.66 -0.13 -26.83
C ALA A 151 1.93 0.31 -25.38
N TRP A 152 2.92 -0.35 -24.73
CA TRP A 152 3.34 0.04 -23.39
C TRP A 152 3.90 1.47 -23.38
N VAL A 153 3.35 2.31 -22.54
CA VAL A 153 3.84 3.65 -22.23
C VAL A 153 4.52 3.60 -20.88
N ALA A 154 5.77 4.07 -20.78
CA ALA A 154 6.56 4.07 -19.56
C ALA A 154 7.14 5.47 -19.31
N PRO A 155 6.40 6.36 -18.63
CA PRO A 155 6.90 7.67 -18.24
C PRO A 155 8.15 7.56 -17.37
N GLN A 156 9.05 8.52 -17.51
CA GLN A 156 10.29 8.59 -16.75
C GLN A 156 10.34 9.89 -15.95
N TRP A 157 10.98 9.86 -14.79
CA TRP A 157 11.27 11.01 -13.95
C TRP A 157 12.59 10.81 -13.19
N ASP A 158 13.19 11.89 -12.74
CA ASP A 158 14.50 11.87 -12.08
C ASP A 158 14.36 11.82 -10.54
N THR A 159 13.17 12.08 -10.01
CA THR A 159 12.91 12.07 -8.56
C THR A 159 12.90 10.65 -8.01
N VAL A 160 13.45 10.49 -6.83
CA VAL A 160 13.50 9.21 -6.11
C VAL A 160 12.52 9.21 -4.94
N TRP A 161 12.10 8.02 -4.50
CA TRP A 161 11.14 7.94 -3.41
C TRP A 161 11.63 8.64 -2.14
N PHE A 162 12.84 8.37 -1.71
CA PHE A 162 13.44 9.02 -0.55
C PHE A 162 14.69 9.82 -0.98
N PRO A 163 14.75 11.16 -0.71
CA PRO A 163 13.84 11.95 0.14
C PRO A 163 12.69 12.65 -0.59
N ASP A 164 12.59 12.59 -1.91
CA ASP A 164 11.75 13.48 -2.73
C ASP A 164 10.24 13.29 -2.44
N ALA A 165 9.82 12.09 -2.02
CA ALA A 165 8.43 11.83 -1.65
C ALA A 165 7.94 12.69 -0.46
N PHE A 166 8.84 13.12 0.42
CA PHE A 166 8.48 13.97 1.56
C PHE A 166 8.15 15.41 1.16
N GLU A 167 8.68 15.90 0.04
CA GLU A 167 8.36 17.22 -0.46
C GLU A 167 6.85 17.39 -0.67
N GLY A 168 6.20 16.40 -1.28
CA GLY A 168 4.77 16.44 -1.56
C GLY A 168 3.91 16.54 -0.30
N THR A 169 4.22 15.74 0.71
CA THR A 169 3.48 15.72 1.98
C THR A 169 3.69 16.98 2.80
N MET A 170 4.95 17.42 2.94
CA MET A 170 5.29 18.64 3.69
C MET A 170 4.73 19.89 3.03
N SER A 171 4.88 20.03 1.72
CA SER A 171 4.31 21.16 0.96
C SER A 171 2.79 21.16 0.99
N GLY A 172 2.15 19.99 0.99
CA GLY A 172 0.70 19.86 1.12
C GLY A 172 0.19 20.42 2.45
N LEU A 173 0.86 20.07 3.55
CA LEU A 173 0.53 20.59 4.88
C LEU A 173 0.73 22.10 4.96
N LEU A 174 1.86 22.61 4.48
CA LEU A 174 2.15 24.05 4.48
C LEU A 174 1.10 24.84 3.70
N ARG A 175 0.76 24.38 2.49
CA ARG A 175 -0.30 25.02 1.67
C ARG A 175 -1.65 25.01 2.37
N ALA A 176 -2.00 23.91 3.02
CA ALA A 176 -3.27 23.83 3.76
C ALA A 176 -3.31 24.86 4.91
N VAL A 177 -2.21 25.01 5.65
CA VAL A 177 -2.10 26.02 6.72
C VAL A 177 -2.19 27.44 6.15
N GLU A 178 -1.46 27.75 5.08
CA GLU A 178 -1.47 29.08 4.44
C GLU A 178 -2.86 29.45 3.87
N GLN A 179 -3.57 28.46 3.35
CA GLN A 179 -4.89 28.68 2.72
C GLN A 179 -6.08 28.50 3.69
N GLY A 180 -5.82 28.06 4.92
CA GLY A 180 -6.86 27.75 5.90
C GLY A 180 -7.78 26.58 5.47
N THR A 181 -7.24 25.60 4.73
CA THR A 181 -7.96 24.44 4.22
C THR A 181 -7.57 23.16 4.96
N GLU A 182 -8.41 22.12 4.86
CA GLU A 182 -8.06 20.79 5.34
C GLU A 182 -6.94 20.20 4.46
N PRO A 183 -5.85 19.67 5.02
CA PRO A 183 -4.82 19.00 4.24
C PRO A 183 -5.32 17.65 3.70
N GLU A 184 -4.84 17.26 2.52
CA GLU A 184 -5.14 15.96 1.91
C GLU A 184 -4.82 14.79 2.86
N ILE A 185 -3.77 14.94 3.68
CA ILE A 185 -3.32 13.97 4.68
C ILE A 185 -3.71 14.44 6.09
N SER A 186 -4.98 14.52 6.37
CA SER A 186 -5.45 14.94 7.69
C SER A 186 -5.54 13.77 8.66
N ALA A 187 -5.45 14.06 9.97
CA ALA A 187 -5.71 13.05 11.02
C ALA A 187 -7.15 12.52 10.92
N ARG A 188 -8.10 13.33 10.48
CA ARG A 188 -9.50 12.95 10.29
C ARG A 188 -9.65 11.88 9.20
N ASP A 189 -8.96 12.03 8.08
CA ASP A 189 -8.93 11.01 7.04
C ASP A 189 -8.18 9.76 7.50
N ASN A 190 -7.04 9.94 8.18
CA ASN A 190 -6.18 8.83 8.60
C ASN A 190 -6.85 7.87 9.60
N VAL A 191 -7.86 8.32 10.37
CA VAL A 191 -8.68 7.42 11.21
C VAL A 191 -9.26 6.27 10.40
N ARG A 192 -9.61 6.49 9.13
CA ARG A 192 -10.12 5.44 8.25
C ARG A 192 -9.05 4.44 7.82
N THR A 193 -7.81 4.90 7.59
CA THR A 193 -6.65 4.02 7.36
C THR A 193 -6.43 3.12 8.59
N ILE A 194 -6.42 3.69 9.79
CA ILE A 194 -6.31 2.94 11.04
C ILE A 194 -7.46 1.95 11.21
N ALA A 195 -8.69 2.34 10.89
CA ALA A 195 -9.83 1.44 10.93
C ALA A 195 -9.65 0.24 9.98
N CYS A 196 -9.11 0.44 8.77
CA CYS A 196 -8.77 -0.66 7.87
C CYS A 196 -7.71 -1.60 8.45
N VAL A 197 -6.65 -1.04 9.07
CA VAL A 197 -5.61 -1.83 9.77
C VAL A 197 -6.21 -2.64 10.92
N GLU A 198 -7.03 -2.04 11.76
CA GLU A 198 -7.69 -2.76 12.85
C GLU A 198 -8.70 -3.81 12.34
N ALA A 199 -9.36 -3.56 11.20
CA ALA A 199 -10.19 -4.56 10.54
C ALA A 199 -9.37 -5.78 10.07
N CYS A 200 -8.13 -5.59 9.58
CA CYS A 200 -7.21 -6.68 9.29
C CYS A 200 -6.93 -7.53 10.53
N TYR A 201 -6.53 -6.92 11.64
CA TYR A 201 -6.28 -7.66 12.89
C TYR A 201 -7.54 -8.33 13.45
N ARG A 202 -8.68 -7.68 13.31
CA ARG A 202 -9.96 -8.28 13.71
C ARG A 202 -10.31 -9.49 12.84
N SER A 203 -10.07 -9.40 11.52
CA SER A 203 -10.26 -10.52 10.59
C SER A 203 -9.37 -11.71 10.95
N ILE A 204 -8.10 -11.48 11.27
CA ILE A 204 -7.17 -12.51 11.74
C ILE A 204 -7.68 -13.19 13.02
N ARG A 205 -8.07 -12.38 14.01
CA ARG A 205 -8.52 -12.88 15.32
C ARG A 205 -9.83 -13.65 15.24
N GLU A 206 -10.81 -13.12 14.49
CA GLU A 206 -12.15 -13.67 14.39
C GLU A 206 -12.30 -14.69 13.24
N LYS A 207 -11.28 -14.83 12.38
CA LYS A 207 -11.25 -15.73 11.22
C LYS A 207 -12.45 -15.55 10.28
N ARG A 208 -12.78 -14.30 10.02
CA ARG A 208 -13.88 -13.90 9.13
C ARG A 208 -13.56 -12.63 8.36
N THR A 209 -14.36 -12.37 7.35
CA THR A 209 -14.43 -11.05 6.73
C THR A 209 -15.04 -10.04 7.70
N VAL A 210 -14.50 -8.83 7.73
CA VAL A 210 -14.95 -7.73 8.60
C VAL A 210 -15.43 -6.59 7.71
N ALA A 211 -16.65 -6.12 7.95
CA ALA A 211 -17.15 -4.93 7.28
C ALA A 211 -16.51 -3.68 7.92
N LEU A 212 -15.98 -2.77 7.11
CA LEU A 212 -15.27 -1.58 7.61
C LEU A 212 -16.16 -0.73 8.54
N LYS A 213 -17.45 -0.65 8.25
CA LYS A 213 -18.44 0.06 9.09
C LYS A 213 -18.51 -0.43 10.54
N GLU A 214 -18.05 -1.65 10.84
CA GLU A 214 -17.99 -2.17 12.21
C GLU A 214 -16.91 -1.46 13.07
N LEU A 215 -15.95 -0.80 12.41
CA LEU A 215 -14.81 -0.10 13.05
C LEU A 215 -14.95 1.42 13.03
N LEU A 216 -15.81 1.93 12.16
CA LEU A 216 -16.08 3.36 12.08
C LEU A 216 -17.19 3.70 13.07
N LEU A 217 -16.95 4.69 13.91
CA LEU A 217 -18.00 5.24 14.76
C LEU A 217 -19.09 5.86 13.87
N PRO A 218 -20.37 5.81 14.28
CA PRO A 218 -21.41 6.57 13.61
C PRO A 218 -20.97 8.04 13.53
N THR A 219 -20.95 8.59 12.35
CA THR A 219 -20.79 10.05 12.18
C THR A 219 -22.11 10.69 12.58
N ASP A 220 -22.13 11.43 13.68
CA ASP A 220 -23.24 12.30 14.06
C ASP A 220 -23.49 13.37 13.00
#